data_25bb70db23e7fd73d8888855a4dcc628
#
_entry.id   25bb70db23e7fd73d8888855a4dcc628
#
_cell.length_a   1.000
_cell.length_b   1.000
_cell.length_c   1.000
_cell.angle_alpha   90.00
_cell.angle_beta   90.00
_cell.angle_gamma   90.00
#
_symmetry.space_group_name_H-M   'P 1'
#
loop_
_entity.id
_entity.type
_entity.pdbx_description
1 polymer ?
#
loop_
_entity_poly.entity_id
_entity_poly.type
_entity_poly.pdbx_seq_one_letter_code
_entity_poly.pdbx_strand_id
1 'polypeptide(L)'
;STRQRFWEIVNDLKKAGTTILYSSHYIEEVEHTADRILVLHQGKLIRDTTPYAMRHEEKEKQVTLPSSFVNIVHGLTDIYEITEKRDVISFMTKDIEKVWQSLENSGCGISDIEIQNKTLLDSLFDSTREDKA
;
A
#
# COMPACT_ATOMS: atom_id res chain seq x y z
N SER A 1 -2.72 -6.36 -24.97
CA SER A 1 -2.00 -5.11 -25.23
C SER A 1 -0.52 -5.36 -25.42
N THR A 2 0.16 -4.43 -26.04
CA THR A 2 1.61 -4.50 -26.29
C THR A 2 2.38 -4.59 -24.96
N ARG A 3 1.91 -3.85 -23.97
CA ARG A 3 2.52 -3.80 -22.65
C ARG A 3 2.40 -5.12 -21.92
N GLN A 4 1.24 -5.74 -21.98
CA GLN A 4 1.00 -7.05 -21.40
C GLN A 4 1.89 -8.11 -22.02
N ARG A 5 2.04 -8.10 -23.35
CA ARG A 5 2.90 -9.04 -24.05
C ARG A 5 4.37 -8.85 -23.69
N PHE A 6 4.81 -7.60 -23.53
CA PHE A 6 6.15 -7.31 -23.05
C PHE A 6 6.44 -7.99 -21.71
N TRP A 7 5.51 -7.86 -20.77
CA TRP A 7 5.70 -8.46 -19.44
C TRP A 7 5.60 -9.98 -19.44
N GLU A 8 4.83 -10.56 -20.37
CA GLU A 8 4.82 -12.01 -20.58
C GLU A 8 6.20 -12.51 -21.00
N ILE A 9 6.85 -11.81 -21.94
CA ILE A 9 8.19 -12.14 -22.41
C ILE A 9 9.20 -12.01 -21.26
N VAL A 10 9.14 -10.93 -20.51
CA VAL A 10 10.00 -10.70 -19.36
C VAL A 10 9.85 -11.84 -18.34
N ASN A 11 8.63 -12.24 -18.08
CA ASN A 11 8.35 -13.30 -17.12
C ASN A 11 8.91 -14.66 -17.59
N ASP A 12 8.81 -14.95 -18.89
CA ASP A 12 9.37 -16.18 -19.46
C ASP A 12 10.90 -16.20 -19.34
N LEU A 13 11.55 -15.07 -19.60
CA LEU A 13 13.01 -14.95 -19.44
C LEU A 13 13.41 -15.15 -17.99
N LYS A 14 12.67 -14.60 -17.08
CA LYS A 14 12.90 -14.75 -15.65
C LYS A 14 12.78 -16.21 -15.20
N LYS A 15 11.77 -16.92 -15.67
CA LYS A 15 11.60 -18.35 -15.39
C LYS A 15 12.76 -19.19 -15.92
N ALA A 16 13.40 -18.74 -16.99
CA ALA A 16 14.58 -19.40 -17.56
C ALA A 16 15.87 -19.06 -16.81
N GLY A 17 15.81 -18.28 -15.73
CA GLY A 17 16.95 -17.94 -14.90
C GLY A 17 17.61 -16.61 -15.23
N THR A 18 17.03 -15.81 -16.11
CA THR A 18 17.57 -14.52 -16.49
C THR A 18 17.31 -13.46 -15.42
N THR A 19 18.34 -12.71 -15.05
CA THR A 19 18.20 -11.53 -14.19
C THR A 19 17.90 -10.32 -15.07
N ILE A 20 16.86 -9.58 -14.72
CA ILE A 20 16.39 -8.46 -15.52
C ILE A 20 16.41 -7.20 -14.66
N LEU A 21 17.12 -6.19 -15.15
CA LEU A 21 17.19 -4.87 -14.52
C LEU A 21 16.50 -3.87 -15.43
N TYR A 22 15.60 -3.09 -14.86
CA TYR A 22 14.91 -2.04 -15.62
C TYR A 22 14.62 -0.83 -14.74
N SER A 23 14.42 0.31 -15.37
CA SER A 23 13.92 1.49 -14.69
C SER A 23 12.56 1.87 -15.31
N SER A 24 11.67 2.40 -14.50
CA SER A 24 10.33 2.74 -14.96
C SER A 24 9.79 3.96 -14.23
N HIS A 25 9.00 4.74 -14.95
CA HIS A 25 8.19 5.81 -14.38
C HIS A 25 6.80 5.29 -13.97
N TYR A 26 6.49 4.07 -14.33
CA TYR A 26 5.18 3.44 -14.08
C TYR A 26 5.26 2.62 -12.81
N ILE A 27 5.09 3.30 -11.70
CA ILE A 27 5.27 2.69 -10.37
C ILE A 27 4.31 1.52 -10.14
N GLU A 28 3.10 1.61 -10.67
CA GLU A 28 2.12 0.53 -10.57
C GLU A 28 2.61 -0.76 -11.22
N GLU A 29 3.28 -0.66 -12.36
CA GLU A 29 3.91 -1.82 -12.99
C GLU A 29 5.02 -2.41 -12.14
N VAL A 30 5.85 -1.55 -11.57
CA VAL A 30 6.94 -1.98 -10.69
C VAL A 30 6.36 -2.76 -9.51
N GLU A 31 5.28 -2.27 -8.93
CA GLU A 31 4.62 -2.91 -7.80
C GLU A 31 4.18 -4.35 -8.11
N HIS A 32 3.73 -4.60 -9.33
CA HIS A 32 3.21 -5.91 -9.72
C HIS A 32 4.24 -6.84 -10.37
N THR A 33 5.35 -6.30 -10.85
CA THR A 33 6.30 -7.08 -11.65
C THR A 33 7.68 -7.25 -11.04
N ALA A 34 8.11 -6.33 -10.19
CA ALA A 34 9.46 -6.35 -9.63
C ALA A 34 9.56 -7.31 -8.44
N ASP A 35 10.69 -8.03 -8.37
CA ASP A 35 11.03 -8.85 -7.21
C ASP A 35 11.85 -8.05 -6.20
N ARG A 36 12.58 -7.05 -6.68
CA ARG A 36 13.47 -6.23 -5.87
C ARG A 36 13.43 -4.80 -6.38
N ILE A 37 13.46 -3.87 -5.48
CA ILE A 37 13.40 -2.44 -5.81
C ILE A 37 14.62 -1.76 -5.24
N LEU A 38 15.32 -1.03 -6.10
CA LEU A 38 16.43 -0.16 -5.72
C LEU A 38 15.95 1.28 -5.92
N VAL A 39 15.92 2.06 -4.86
CA VAL A 39 15.53 3.47 -4.93
C VAL A 39 16.77 4.34 -4.93
N LEU A 40 16.94 5.09 -6.01
CA LEU A 40 18.04 6.03 -6.16
C LEU A 40 17.50 7.45 -6.02
N HIS A 41 18.19 8.27 -5.26
CA HIS A 41 17.83 9.67 -5.08
C HIS A 41 19.11 10.49 -4.92
N GLN A 42 19.26 11.53 -5.75
CA GLN A 42 20.42 12.41 -5.73
C GLN A 42 21.75 11.64 -5.79
N GLY A 43 21.80 10.63 -6.67
CA GLY A 43 23.02 9.84 -6.89
C GLY A 43 23.33 8.80 -5.81
N LYS A 44 22.41 8.60 -4.87
CA LYS A 44 22.62 7.65 -3.78
C LYS A 44 21.56 6.56 -3.79
N LEU A 45 21.96 5.35 -3.41
CA LEU A 45 21.02 4.27 -3.16
C LEU A 45 20.43 4.46 -1.75
N ILE A 46 19.17 4.85 -1.68
CA ILE A 46 18.51 5.12 -0.39
C ILE A 46 17.66 3.94 0.11
N ARG A 47 17.25 3.05 -0.79
CA ARG A 47 16.47 1.86 -0.43
C ARG A 47 16.88 0.69 -1.30
N ASP A 48 16.93 -0.49 -0.69
CA ASP A 48 17.08 -1.78 -1.35
C ASP A 48 16.07 -2.71 -0.68
N THR A 49 14.97 -2.98 -1.35
CA THR A 49 13.83 -3.65 -0.72
C THR A 49 13.02 -4.45 -1.75
N THR A 50 11.88 -4.94 -1.35
CA THR A 50 10.91 -5.60 -2.21
C THR A 50 9.59 -4.82 -2.15
N PRO A 51 8.70 -4.98 -3.15
CA PRO A 51 7.37 -4.36 -3.07
C PRO A 51 6.63 -4.77 -1.80
N TYR A 52 6.69 -6.04 -1.45
CA TYR A 52 6.04 -6.55 -0.25
C TYR A 52 6.58 -5.91 1.03
N ALA A 53 7.92 -5.90 1.19
CA ALA A 53 8.54 -5.33 2.39
C ALA A 53 8.24 -3.84 2.52
N MET A 54 8.28 -3.10 1.40
CA MET A 54 8.00 -1.68 1.41
C MET A 54 6.56 -1.39 1.87
N ARG A 55 5.59 -2.19 1.42
CA ARG A 55 4.21 -2.03 1.88
C ARG A 55 4.04 -2.41 3.35
N HIS A 56 4.77 -3.42 3.82
CA HIS A 56 4.66 -3.92 5.20
C HIS A 56 5.34 -3.02 6.23
N GLU A 57 6.32 -2.24 5.83
CA GLU A 57 6.97 -1.27 6.72
C GLU A 57 6.04 -0.11 7.08
N GLU A 58 5.05 0.16 6.24
CA GLU A 58 4.14 1.27 6.44
C GLU A 58 3.06 0.90 7.45
N LYS A 59 3.03 1.62 8.56
CA LYS A 59 2.03 1.43 9.61
C LYS A 59 0.70 2.09 9.28
N GLU A 60 0.73 3.09 8.42
CA GLU A 60 -0.48 3.81 8.05
C GLU A 60 -1.33 2.97 7.11
N LYS A 61 -2.56 2.73 7.51
CA LYS A 61 -3.52 1.93 6.75
C LYS A 61 -4.78 2.75 6.50
N GLN A 62 -5.39 2.50 5.36
CA GLN A 62 -6.72 3.02 5.06
C GLN A 62 -7.74 1.93 5.36
N VAL A 63 -8.75 2.27 6.14
CA VAL A 63 -9.83 1.36 6.49
C VAL A 63 -11.11 1.86 5.86
N THR A 64 -11.86 0.97 5.24
CA THR A 64 -13.15 1.27 4.63
C THR A 64 -14.19 0.30 5.18
N LEU A 65 -15.32 0.86 5.59
CA LEU A 65 -16.43 0.13 6.19
C LEU A 65 -17.73 0.56 5.51
N PRO A 66 -18.79 -0.29 5.59
CA PRO A 66 -20.12 0.17 5.20
C PRO A 66 -20.55 1.40 6.00
N SER A 67 -21.31 2.28 5.37
CA SER A 67 -21.76 3.54 6.01
C SER A 67 -22.61 3.31 7.25
N SER A 68 -23.18 2.11 7.42
CA SER A 68 -23.93 1.76 8.63
C SER A 68 -23.08 1.78 9.90
N PHE A 69 -21.75 1.73 9.77
CA PHE A 69 -20.82 1.79 10.90
C PHE A 69 -20.42 3.21 11.27
N VAL A 70 -21.03 4.23 10.68
CA VAL A 70 -20.65 5.63 10.89
C VAL A 70 -20.57 6.04 12.36
N ASN A 71 -21.53 5.63 13.16
CA ASN A 71 -21.55 5.99 14.59
C ASN A 71 -20.41 5.33 15.36
N ILE A 72 -20.08 4.09 14.99
CA ILE A 72 -18.97 3.35 15.59
C ILE A 72 -17.65 4.02 15.24
N VAL A 73 -17.50 4.41 13.96
CA VAL A 73 -16.28 5.10 13.49
C VAL A 73 -16.06 6.41 14.23
N HIS A 74 -17.10 7.21 14.44
CA HIS A 74 -16.97 8.48 15.16
C HIS A 74 -16.60 8.30 16.63
N GLY A 75 -16.78 7.12 17.18
CA GLY A 75 -16.35 6.78 18.53
C GLY A 75 -14.92 6.21 18.63
N LEU A 76 -14.26 5.97 17.49
CA LEU A 76 -12.92 5.40 17.50
C LEU A 76 -11.87 6.46 17.82
N THR A 77 -10.81 6.01 18.51
CA THR A 77 -9.61 6.81 18.76
C THR A 77 -8.52 6.39 17.79
N ASP A 78 -7.49 7.20 17.64
CA ASP A 78 -6.33 6.91 16.79
C ASP A 78 -6.66 6.78 15.32
N ILE A 79 -7.68 7.48 14.86
CA ILE A 79 -8.05 7.57 13.45
C ILE A 79 -8.02 9.03 13.00
N TYR A 80 -7.87 9.23 11.69
CA TYR A 80 -7.84 10.56 11.09
C TYR A 80 -8.25 10.48 9.62
N GLU A 81 -8.44 11.63 8.99
CA GLU A 81 -8.87 11.75 7.59
C GLU A 81 -10.13 10.93 7.29
N ILE A 82 -11.16 11.17 8.10
CA ILE A 82 -12.45 10.48 7.92
C ILE A 82 -13.15 11.04 6.69
N THR A 83 -13.55 10.15 5.80
CA THR A 83 -14.30 10.49 4.59
C THR A 83 -15.58 9.68 4.55
N GLU A 84 -16.71 10.35 4.48
CA GLU A 84 -18.01 9.70 4.36
C GLU A 84 -18.49 9.80 2.92
N LYS A 85 -18.88 8.65 2.36
CA LYS A 85 -19.54 8.56 1.07
C LYS A 85 -20.93 7.92 1.30
N ARG A 86 -21.68 7.80 0.22
CA ARG A 86 -23.05 7.27 0.31
C ARG A 86 -23.10 5.86 0.92
N ASP A 87 -22.22 4.99 0.46
CA ASP A 87 -22.24 3.58 0.83
C ASP A 87 -21.21 3.20 1.87
N VAL A 88 -20.15 3.99 2.00
CA VAL A 88 -18.98 3.63 2.78
C VAL A 88 -18.47 4.81 3.60
N ILE A 89 -17.76 4.48 4.65
CA ILE A 89 -16.97 5.44 5.43
C ILE A 89 -15.54 4.93 5.46
N SER A 90 -14.60 5.84 5.22
CA SER A 90 -13.19 5.53 5.19
C SER A 90 -12.42 6.42 6.16
N PHE A 91 -11.34 5.90 6.67
CA PHE A 91 -10.44 6.67 7.54
C PHE A 91 -9.04 6.09 7.48
N MET A 92 -8.09 6.85 8.02
CA MET A 92 -6.70 6.43 8.13
C MET A 92 -6.37 6.11 9.57
N THR A 93 -5.48 5.17 9.78
CA THR A 93 -4.95 4.85 11.10
C THR A 93 -3.51 4.38 11.02
N LYS A 94 -2.74 4.63 12.07
CA LYS A 94 -1.40 4.09 12.26
C LYS A 94 -1.38 2.92 13.24
N ASP A 95 -2.52 2.60 13.85
CA ASP A 95 -2.65 1.49 14.79
C ASP A 95 -3.84 0.63 14.41
N ILE A 96 -3.67 -0.17 13.36
CA ILE A 96 -4.73 -1.01 12.84
C ILE A 96 -5.19 -2.09 13.84
N GLU A 97 -4.29 -2.59 14.65
CA GLU A 97 -4.64 -3.63 15.62
C GLU A 97 -5.62 -3.10 16.66
N LYS A 98 -5.36 -1.92 17.19
CA LYS A 98 -6.23 -1.27 18.17
C LYS A 98 -7.60 -0.92 17.56
N VAL A 99 -7.59 -0.39 16.35
CA VAL A 99 -8.82 -0.06 15.62
C VAL A 99 -9.63 -1.32 15.38
N TRP A 100 -8.99 -2.39 14.91
CA TRP A 100 -9.69 -3.66 14.65
C TRP A 100 -10.32 -4.23 15.92
N GLN A 101 -9.59 -4.18 17.04
CA GLN A 101 -10.13 -4.65 18.33
C GLN A 101 -11.42 -3.90 18.69
N SER A 102 -11.42 -2.59 18.54
CA SER A 102 -12.60 -1.78 18.82
C SER A 102 -13.77 -2.10 17.89
N LEU A 103 -13.47 -2.29 16.60
CA LEU A 103 -14.48 -2.63 15.60
C LEU A 103 -15.05 -4.02 15.85
N GLU A 104 -14.22 -5.00 16.14
CA GLU A 104 -14.65 -6.36 16.44
C GLU A 104 -15.56 -6.39 17.68
N ASN A 105 -15.19 -5.66 18.72
CA ASN A 105 -15.99 -5.55 19.93
C ASN A 105 -17.33 -4.86 19.69
N SER A 106 -17.44 -4.07 18.65
CA SER A 106 -18.66 -3.38 18.26
C SER A 106 -19.51 -4.16 17.25
N GLY A 107 -19.12 -5.40 16.94
CA GLY A 107 -19.89 -6.27 16.06
C GLY A 107 -19.48 -6.24 14.60
N CYS A 108 -18.36 -5.62 14.26
CA CYS A 108 -17.85 -5.64 12.89
C CYS A 108 -17.31 -7.02 12.56
N GLY A 109 -17.73 -7.58 11.43
CA GLY A 109 -17.19 -8.84 10.93
C GLY A 109 -16.05 -8.60 9.95
N ILE A 110 -15.24 -9.64 9.75
CA ILE A 110 -14.10 -9.55 8.83
C ILE A 110 -14.55 -9.30 7.38
N SER A 111 -15.76 -9.71 7.02
CA SER A 111 -16.31 -9.46 5.69
C SER A 111 -16.80 -8.03 5.49
N ASP A 112 -16.92 -7.25 6.55
CA ASP A 112 -17.38 -5.87 6.48
C ASP A 112 -16.25 -4.88 6.23
N ILE A 113 -15.03 -5.26 6.52
CA ILE A 113 -13.88 -4.34 6.54
C ILE A 113 -12.98 -4.52 5.33
N GLU A 114 -12.52 -3.41 4.79
CA GLU A 114 -11.46 -3.37 3.79
C GLU A 114 -10.28 -2.61 4.40
N ILE A 115 -9.11 -3.23 4.37
CA ILE A 115 -7.89 -2.61 4.86
C ILE A 115 -6.91 -2.51 3.69
N GLN A 116 -6.45 -1.30 3.39
CA GLN A 116 -5.54 -1.05 2.29
C GLN A 116 -4.25 -0.43 2.80
N ASN A 117 -3.14 -0.88 2.25
CA ASN A 117 -1.84 -0.26 2.49
C ASN A 117 -1.71 0.99 1.61
N LYS A 118 -0.79 1.86 1.96
CA LYS A 118 -0.35 2.92 1.04
C LYS A 118 0.15 2.29 -0.25
N THR A 119 -0.01 3.00 -1.35
CA THR A 119 0.53 2.56 -2.63
C THR A 119 2.06 2.64 -2.59
N LEU A 120 2.70 1.91 -3.49
CA LEU A 120 4.15 1.96 -3.63
C LEU A 120 4.62 3.39 -3.93
N LEU A 121 3.83 4.13 -4.72
CA LEU A 121 4.13 5.53 -5.04
C LEU A 121 4.20 6.39 -3.78
N ASP A 122 3.24 6.26 -2.87
CA ASP A 122 3.23 7.00 -1.61
C ASP A 122 4.44 6.63 -0.75
N SER A 123 4.79 5.36 -0.69
CA SER A 123 5.95 4.88 0.05
C SER A 123 7.25 5.44 -0.50
N LEU A 124 7.36 5.55 -1.82
CA LEU A 124 8.52 6.15 -2.48
C LEU A 124 8.63 7.63 -2.17
N PHE A 125 7.52 8.36 -2.17
CA PHE A 125 7.50 9.77 -1.78
C PHE A 125 7.99 9.96 -0.35
N ASP A 126 7.55 9.14 0.58
CA ASP A 126 7.99 9.21 1.96
C ASP A 126 9.49 8.95 2.08
N SER A 127 10.03 7.99 1.33
CA SER A 127 11.46 7.69 1.31
C SER A 127 12.28 8.89 0.84
N THR A 128 11.83 9.60 -0.21
CA THR A 128 12.54 10.78 -0.71
C THR A 128 12.42 11.97 0.23
N ARG A 129 11.30 12.11 0.94
CA ARG A 129 11.13 13.15 1.97
C ARG A 129 12.10 12.94 3.12
N GLU A 130 12.24 11.72 3.58
CA GLU A 130 13.17 11.37 4.66
C GLU A 130 14.61 11.74 4.29
N ASP A 131 14.99 11.51 3.04
CA ASP A 131 16.33 11.86 2.55
C ASP A 131 16.55 13.38 2.51
N LYS A 132 15.50 14.17 2.43
CA LYS A 132 15.60 15.64 2.40
C LYS A 132 15.63 16.28 3.79
N ALA A 133 15.28 15.53 4.79
CA ALA A 133 15.19 16.02 6.16
C ALA A 133 16.58 16.25 6.83
#